data_a41896b72a394a23f770a9a4b44a10fb
#
_entry.id   a41896b72a394a23f770a9a4b44a10fb
#
_cell.length_a   1.000
_cell.length_b   1.000
_cell.length_c   1.000
_cell.angle_alpha   90.00
_cell.angle_beta   90.00
_cell.angle_gamma   90.00
#
_symmetry.space_group_name_H-M   'P 1'
#
loop_
_entity.id
_entity.type
_entity.pdbx_description
1 polymer ?
#
loop_
_entity_poly.entity_id
_entity_poly.type
_entity_poly.pdbx_seq_one_letter_code
_entity_poly.pdbx_strand_id
1 'polypeptide(L)'
;SPEQLMQDRADYARKGISRGRSLAAVEYQNGIALVAENASSTLRKVSEIYDRIAFGGVGRYNEFDQLRIAGVRYAELKGYQYSREDVDARSLANQYAQMLGQIFTHEMKPMEVEIVVAEIDLQSQPELYRIQYDGTVVDERHWCCIGGDAEAVLERLGNGWTDDLDRDGAVRLAVGALAGDDRSLEAEELEVAVLSANNGRRCFKRLDDDDTGTLLAG
;
A
#
# COMPACT_ATOMS: atom_id res chain seq x y z
N SER A 1 23.13 23.53 -9.17
CA SER A 1 21.93 24.19 -9.70
C SER A 1 20.70 23.67 -8.96
N PRO A 2 19.57 24.39 -8.99
CA PRO A 2 18.34 23.91 -8.40
C PRO A 2 17.87 22.57 -8.96
N GLU A 3 18.05 22.34 -10.22
CA GLU A 3 17.70 21.06 -10.87
C GLU A 3 18.56 19.91 -10.36
N GLN A 4 19.86 20.15 -10.21
CA GLN A 4 20.78 19.15 -9.65
C GLN A 4 20.43 18.82 -8.20
N LEU A 5 20.09 19.82 -7.41
CA LEU A 5 19.67 19.62 -6.03
C LEU A 5 18.42 18.73 -5.95
N MET A 6 17.42 18.99 -6.79
CA MET A 6 16.19 18.19 -6.83
C MET A 6 16.48 16.75 -7.28
N GLN A 7 17.37 16.57 -8.25
CA GLN A 7 17.79 15.24 -8.69
C GLN A 7 18.49 14.48 -7.57
N ASP A 8 19.38 15.13 -6.83
CA ASP A 8 20.08 14.52 -5.70
C ASP A 8 19.10 14.09 -4.60
N ARG A 9 18.08 14.89 -4.33
CA ARG A 9 17.05 14.58 -3.35
C ARG A 9 16.22 13.36 -3.80
N ALA A 10 15.86 13.31 -5.07
CA ALA A 10 15.13 12.17 -5.65
C ALA A 10 15.95 10.87 -5.57
N ASP A 11 17.22 10.94 -5.93
CA ASP A 11 18.12 9.79 -5.87
C ASP A 11 18.28 9.26 -4.44
N TYR A 12 18.39 10.17 -3.49
CA TYR A 12 18.50 9.82 -2.07
C TYR A 12 17.25 9.09 -1.60
N ALA A 13 16.06 9.60 -1.91
CA ALA A 13 14.81 8.98 -1.52
C ALA A 13 14.64 7.61 -2.17
N ARG A 14 14.86 7.49 -3.47
CA ARG A 14 14.75 6.22 -4.21
C ARG A 14 15.66 5.14 -3.66
N LYS A 15 16.90 5.54 -3.30
CA LYS A 15 17.88 4.60 -2.74
C LYS A 15 17.41 4.02 -1.41
N GLY A 16 16.84 4.87 -0.55
CA GLY A 16 16.27 4.42 0.72
C GLY A 16 15.08 3.48 0.53
N ILE A 17 14.21 3.81 -0.42
CA ILE A 17 13.01 3.01 -0.72
C ILE A 17 13.40 1.64 -1.30
N SER A 18 14.38 1.60 -2.22
CA SER A 18 14.80 0.36 -2.88
C SER A 18 15.47 -0.65 -1.93
N ARG A 19 15.95 -0.20 -0.78
CA ARG A 19 16.51 -1.09 0.26
C ARG A 19 15.43 -1.84 1.02
N GLY A 20 14.19 -1.36 1.01
CA GLY A 20 13.07 -2.00 1.67
C GLY A 20 12.56 -3.22 0.93
N ARG A 21 11.73 -4.01 1.61
CA ARG A 21 11.02 -5.13 1.00
C ARG A 21 9.74 -4.62 0.35
N SER A 22 9.34 -5.27 -0.74
CA SER A 22 8.19 -4.85 -1.54
C SER A 22 6.86 -5.11 -0.84
N LEU A 23 5.89 -4.28 -1.23
CA LEU A 23 4.48 -4.44 -0.89
C LEU A 23 3.68 -4.41 -2.19
N ALA A 24 2.82 -5.40 -2.39
CA ALA A 24 1.95 -5.51 -3.54
C ALA A 24 0.48 -5.30 -3.14
N ALA A 25 -0.27 -4.62 -3.99
CA ALA A 25 -1.72 -4.50 -3.87
C ALA A 25 -2.35 -5.08 -5.14
N VAL A 26 -3.35 -5.96 -4.97
CA VAL A 26 -3.96 -6.70 -6.07
C VAL A 26 -5.48 -6.66 -5.93
N GLU A 27 -6.16 -6.11 -6.94
CA GLU A 27 -7.61 -6.11 -6.99
C GLU A 27 -8.15 -7.51 -7.30
N TYR A 28 -9.27 -7.86 -6.68
CA TYR A 28 -10.02 -9.06 -7.00
C TYR A 28 -11.51 -8.71 -7.08
N GLN A 29 -12.36 -9.67 -7.41
CA GLN A 29 -13.78 -9.41 -7.73
C GLN A 29 -14.53 -8.57 -6.69
N ASN A 30 -14.23 -8.75 -5.41
CA ASN A 30 -14.95 -8.07 -4.33
C ASN A 30 -14.04 -7.29 -3.39
N GLY A 31 -12.81 -6.98 -3.81
CA GLY A 31 -11.92 -6.28 -2.90
C GLY A 31 -10.52 -6.04 -3.43
N ILE A 32 -9.63 -5.75 -2.48
CA ILE A 32 -8.20 -5.52 -2.74
C ILE A 32 -7.41 -6.28 -1.69
N ALA A 33 -6.42 -7.06 -2.14
CA ALA A 33 -5.46 -7.71 -1.26
C ALA A 33 -4.20 -6.84 -1.17
N LEU A 34 -3.69 -6.65 0.05
CA LEU A 34 -2.42 -5.97 0.31
C LEU A 34 -1.49 -6.97 0.97
N VAL A 35 -0.36 -7.21 0.32
CA VAL A 35 0.60 -8.23 0.75
C VAL A 35 1.99 -7.61 0.81
N ALA A 36 2.62 -7.68 1.97
CA ALA A 36 3.97 -7.17 2.17
C ALA A 36 4.89 -8.28 2.64
N GLU A 37 6.11 -8.29 2.11
CA GLU A 37 7.19 -9.09 2.68
C GLU A 37 7.65 -8.38 3.96
N ASN A 38 7.43 -9.01 5.12
CA ASN A 38 7.71 -8.40 6.41
C ASN A 38 7.94 -9.48 7.47
N ALA A 39 9.19 -9.65 7.86
CA ALA A 39 9.57 -10.60 8.90
C ALA A 39 9.33 -10.09 10.31
N SER A 40 9.01 -8.82 10.50
CA SER A 40 8.76 -8.25 11.82
C SER A 40 7.34 -8.60 12.32
N SER A 41 7.23 -9.03 13.55
CA SER A 41 5.94 -9.29 14.20
C SER A 41 5.33 -8.04 14.85
N THR A 42 6.10 -6.95 14.95
CA THR A 42 5.70 -5.75 15.68
C THR A 42 5.54 -4.51 14.79
N LEU A 43 6.34 -4.39 13.74
CA LEU A 43 6.32 -3.25 12.82
C LEU A 43 5.46 -3.60 11.61
N ARG A 44 4.34 -2.93 11.47
CA ARG A 44 3.36 -3.21 10.40
C ARG A 44 3.54 -2.26 9.23
N LYS A 45 3.54 -2.81 8.03
CA LYS A 45 3.58 -2.04 6.77
C LYS A 45 2.18 -1.75 6.25
N VAL A 46 1.19 -2.59 6.61
CA VAL A 46 -0.20 -2.46 6.16
C VAL A 46 -1.07 -2.12 7.36
N SER A 47 -1.96 -1.15 7.20
CA SER A 47 -2.81 -0.67 8.28
C SER A 47 -4.19 -0.26 7.78
N GLU A 48 -5.17 -0.35 8.67
CA GLU A 48 -6.48 0.23 8.47
C GLU A 48 -6.42 1.73 8.72
N ILE A 49 -7.01 2.54 7.83
CA ILE A 49 -7.15 3.98 8.04
C ILE A 49 -8.56 4.31 8.53
N TYR A 50 -9.57 3.83 7.83
CA TYR A 50 -10.97 4.11 8.15
C TYR A 50 -11.84 2.99 7.58
N ASP A 51 -13.15 3.12 7.65
CA ASP A 51 -14.12 2.07 7.31
C ASP A 51 -13.78 1.26 6.05
N ARG A 52 -13.41 1.96 4.97
CA ARG A 52 -13.24 1.37 3.64
C ARG A 52 -11.84 1.61 3.08
N ILE A 53 -10.92 2.11 3.88
CA ILE A 53 -9.61 2.60 3.42
C ILE A 53 -8.48 1.89 4.16
N ALA A 54 -7.51 1.40 3.40
CA ALA A 54 -6.28 0.81 3.90
C ALA A 54 -5.07 1.61 3.43
N PHE A 55 -3.98 1.46 4.17
CA PHE A 55 -2.69 2.11 3.94
C PHE A 55 -1.62 1.04 3.86
N GLY A 56 -0.71 1.20 2.92
CA GLY A 56 0.52 0.42 2.87
C GLY A 56 1.72 1.34 2.71
N GLY A 57 2.81 1.07 3.43
CA GLY A 57 4.02 1.88 3.35
C GLY A 57 5.27 1.04 3.23
N VAL A 58 6.26 1.54 2.51
CA VAL A 58 7.60 0.98 2.41
C VAL A 58 8.63 2.09 2.56
N GLY A 59 9.85 1.71 2.92
CA GLY A 59 10.94 2.63 3.19
C GLY A 59 11.22 2.72 4.67
N ARG A 60 11.54 3.91 5.17
CA ARG A 60 11.84 4.09 6.59
C ARG A 60 10.55 4.02 7.43
N TYR A 61 10.50 3.04 8.31
CA TYR A 61 9.30 2.75 9.11
C TYR A 61 8.79 3.96 9.90
N ASN A 62 9.67 4.64 10.63
CA ASN A 62 9.27 5.79 11.43
C ASN A 62 8.69 6.93 10.58
N GLU A 63 9.12 7.04 9.33
CA GLU A 63 8.61 8.06 8.42
C GLU A 63 7.22 7.69 7.88
N PHE A 64 7.05 6.48 7.35
CA PHE A 64 5.72 6.12 6.85
C PHE A 64 4.71 5.90 7.97
N ASP A 65 5.15 5.52 9.18
CA ASP A 65 4.24 5.41 10.33
C ASP A 65 3.68 6.79 10.73
N GLN A 66 4.48 7.85 10.62
CA GLN A 66 3.98 9.23 10.81
C GLN A 66 2.89 9.58 9.80
N LEU A 67 3.05 9.15 8.56
CA LEU A 67 2.04 9.35 7.52
C LEU A 67 0.77 8.56 7.82
N ARG A 68 0.91 7.32 8.28
CA ARG A 68 -0.23 6.50 8.71
C ARG A 68 -1.04 7.22 9.80
N ILE A 69 -0.37 7.69 10.83
CA ILE A 69 -1.00 8.41 11.95
C ILE A 69 -1.71 9.67 11.43
N ALA A 70 -1.05 10.44 10.58
CA ALA A 70 -1.64 11.64 9.99
C ALA A 70 -2.90 11.31 9.18
N GLY A 71 -2.88 10.21 8.44
CA GLY A 71 -4.02 9.75 7.65
C GLY A 71 -5.21 9.33 8.51
N VAL A 72 -4.96 8.61 9.59
CA VAL A 72 -6.00 8.21 10.55
C VAL A 72 -6.65 9.46 11.16
N ARG A 73 -5.85 10.41 11.60
CA ARG A 73 -6.36 11.68 12.16
C ARG A 73 -7.20 12.47 11.16
N TYR A 74 -6.71 12.58 9.93
CA TYR A 74 -7.43 13.25 8.86
C TYR A 74 -8.79 12.60 8.61
N ALA A 75 -8.83 11.28 8.51
CA ALA A 75 -10.06 10.53 8.26
C ALA A 75 -11.05 10.66 9.42
N GLU A 76 -10.58 10.53 10.66
CA GLU A 76 -11.41 10.65 11.85
C GLU A 76 -12.03 12.05 11.97
N LEU A 77 -11.22 13.09 11.74
CA LEU A 77 -11.68 14.47 11.81
C LEU A 77 -12.72 14.76 10.73
N LYS A 78 -12.45 14.33 9.51
CA LYS A 78 -13.39 14.54 8.40
C LYS A 78 -14.71 13.79 8.62
N GLY A 79 -14.64 12.55 9.09
CA GLY A 79 -15.82 11.75 9.40
C GLY A 79 -16.64 12.33 10.56
N TYR A 80 -15.99 12.95 11.53
CA TYR A 80 -16.65 13.62 12.63
C TYR A 80 -17.31 14.94 12.20
N GLN A 81 -16.62 15.76 11.42
CA GLN A 81 -17.10 17.07 10.98
C GLN A 81 -18.22 16.99 9.94
N TYR A 82 -18.19 15.97 9.11
CA TYR A 82 -19.17 15.77 8.02
C TYR A 82 -19.91 14.45 8.24
N SER A 83 -19.54 13.40 7.53
CA SER A 83 -20.07 12.06 7.79
C SER A 83 -19.01 11.01 7.43
N ARG A 84 -19.20 9.79 7.92
CA ARG A 84 -18.27 8.69 7.64
C ARG A 84 -18.16 8.41 6.15
N GLU A 85 -19.25 8.59 5.40
CA GLU A 85 -19.31 8.36 3.96
C GLU A 85 -18.52 9.40 3.16
N ASP A 86 -18.22 10.56 3.75
CA ASP A 86 -17.45 11.62 3.09
C ASP A 86 -15.95 11.39 3.12
N VAL A 87 -15.48 10.39 3.87
CA VAL A 87 -14.07 10.04 3.94
C VAL A 87 -13.73 9.11 2.78
N ASP A 88 -12.88 9.55 1.85
CA ASP A 88 -12.51 8.79 0.68
C ASP A 88 -10.99 8.76 0.46
N ALA A 89 -10.54 7.78 -0.32
CA ALA A 89 -9.13 7.57 -0.58
C ALA A 89 -8.53 8.66 -1.46
N ARG A 90 -9.28 9.21 -2.41
CA ARG A 90 -8.77 10.26 -3.29
C ARG A 90 -8.39 11.51 -2.51
N SER A 91 -9.25 11.96 -1.61
CA SER A 91 -8.97 13.12 -0.75
C SER A 91 -7.79 12.85 0.17
N LEU A 92 -7.71 11.65 0.72
CA LEU A 92 -6.58 11.24 1.56
C LEU A 92 -5.28 11.21 0.76
N ALA A 93 -5.30 10.65 -0.44
CA ALA A 93 -4.11 10.61 -1.33
C ALA A 93 -3.63 12.02 -1.67
N ASN A 94 -4.55 12.95 -1.95
CA ASN A 94 -4.21 14.35 -2.21
C ASN A 94 -3.61 15.02 -0.98
N GLN A 95 -4.10 14.71 0.21
CA GLN A 95 -3.53 15.21 1.46
C GLN A 95 -2.10 14.72 1.65
N TYR A 96 -1.85 13.44 1.42
CA TYR A 96 -0.50 12.88 1.46
C TYR A 96 0.42 13.51 0.41
N ALA A 97 -0.10 13.74 -0.79
CA ALA A 97 0.67 14.37 -1.86
C ALA A 97 1.17 15.77 -1.45
N GLN A 98 0.31 16.56 -0.81
CA GLN A 98 0.69 17.88 -0.31
C GLN A 98 1.76 17.79 0.78
N MET A 99 1.59 16.87 1.73
CA MET A 99 2.56 16.68 2.82
C MET A 99 3.93 16.26 2.27
N LEU A 100 3.96 15.26 1.41
CA LEU A 100 5.22 14.74 0.85
C LEU A 100 5.87 15.75 -0.09
N GLY A 101 5.09 16.46 -0.89
CA GLY A 101 5.59 17.51 -1.77
C GLY A 101 6.25 18.66 -1.00
N GLN A 102 5.64 19.09 0.09
CA GLN A 102 6.21 20.12 0.97
C GLN A 102 7.53 19.65 1.59
N ILE A 103 7.57 18.43 2.10
CA ILE A 103 8.79 17.88 2.71
C ILE A 103 9.88 17.73 1.65
N PHE A 104 9.55 17.23 0.47
CA PHE A 104 10.50 17.04 -0.62
C PHE A 104 11.13 18.37 -1.06
N THR A 105 10.35 19.44 -1.08
CA THR A 105 10.77 20.74 -1.59
C THR A 105 11.46 21.61 -0.53
N HIS A 106 11.00 21.58 0.73
CA HIS A 106 11.38 22.59 1.74
C HIS A 106 12.16 22.04 2.93
N GLU A 107 12.10 20.74 3.23
CA GLU A 107 12.82 20.16 4.35
C GLU A 107 14.27 19.85 4.00
N MET A 108 15.12 19.63 5.01
CA MET A 108 16.54 19.33 4.82
C MET A 108 16.75 18.06 4.00
N LYS A 109 15.91 17.05 4.21
CA LYS A 109 15.95 15.82 3.42
C LYS A 109 14.54 15.38 3.05
N PRO A 110 14.36 14.67 1.92
CA PRO A 110 13.08 14.07 1.60
C PRO A 110 12.78 12.90 2.54
N MET A 111 11.53 12.49 2.60
CA MET A 111 11.16 11.21 3.21
C MET A 111 11.56 10.07 2.27
N GLU A 112 12.12 9.02 2.84
CA GLU A 112 12.49 7.79 2.13
C GLU A 112 11.33 6.82 2.21
N VAL A 113 10.21 7.19 1.60
CA VAL A 113 8.96 6.42 1.66
C VAL A 113 8.24 6.40 0.34
N GLU A 114 7.50 5.35 0.12
CA GLU A 114 6.46 5.26 -0.90
C GLU A 114 5.25 4.62 -0.23
N ILE A 115 4.06 5.11 -0.55
CA ILE A 115 2.84 4.63 0.11
C ILE A 115 1.76 4.29 -0.91
N VAL A 116 0.86 3.41 -0.49
CA VAL A 116 -0.34 3.03 -1.22
C VAL A 116 -1.54 3.34 -0.33
N VAL A 117 -2.57 3.93 -0.94
CA VAL A 117 -3.88 4.11 -0.32
C VAL A 117 -4.89 3.33 -1.16
N ALA A 118 -5.61 2.43 -0.52
CA ALA A 118 -6.58 1.57 -1.18
C ALA A 118 -7.96 1.78 -0.56
N GLU A 119 -8.99 1.71 -1.39
CA GLU A 119 -10.38 1.86 -0.93
C GLU A 119 -11.29 0.92 -1.70
N ILE A 120 -12.30 0.40 -1.01
CA ILE A 120 -13.51 -0.11 -1.67
C ILE A 120 -14.57 0.96 -1.45
N ASP A 121 -14.98 1.64 -2.52
CA ASP A 121 -15.86 2.80 -2.41
C ASP A 121 -17.32 2.41 -2.08
N LEU A 122 -18.18 3.40 -1.94
CA LEU A 122 -19.59 3.18 -1.57
C LEU A 122 -20.38 2.41 -2.64
N GLN A 123 -19.87 2.34 -3.87
CA GLN A 123 -20.44 1.53 -4.95
C GLN A 123 -19.75 0.18 -5.10
N SER A 124 -18.96 -0.22 -4.08
CA SER A 124 -18.19 -1.48 -4.06
C SER A 124 -17.14 -1.58 -5.17
N GLN A 125 -16.63 -0.42 -5.63
CA GLN A 125 -15.58 -0.36 -6.63
C GLN A 125 -14.22 -0.14 -5.98
N PRO A 126 -13.17 -0.81 -6.48
CA PRO A 126 -11.82 -0.61 -5.95
C PRO A 126 -11.22 0.70 -6.44
N GLU A 127 -10.52 1.38 -5.54
CA GLU A 127 -9.71 2.57 -5.82
C GLU A 127 -8.33 2.33 -5.26
N LEU A 128 -7.29 2.64 -6.02
CA LEU A 128 -5.92 2.34 -5.65
C LEU A 128 -5.01 3.49 -6.07
N TYR A 129 -4.32 4.10 -5.10
CA TYR A 129 -3.44 5.25 -5.33
C TYR A 129 -2.05 4.93 -4.79
N ARG A 130 -1.05 5.22 -5.59
CA ARG A 130 0.36 5.17 -5.19
C ARG A 130 0.87 6.59 -5.07
N ILE A 131 1.46 6.92 -3.92
CA ILE A 131 1.97 8.26 -3.64
C ILE A 131 3.48 8.16 -3.43
N GLN A 132 4.22 8.89 -4.23
CA GLN A 132 5.68 8.87 -4.23
C GLN A 132 6.25 9.88 -3.24
N TYR A 133 7.53 9.72 -2.92
CA TYR A 133 8.27 10.56 -1.97
C TYR A 133 8.19 12.05 -2.32
N ASP A 134 8.02 12.42 -3.57
CA ASP A 134 7.95 13.81 -4.04
C ASP A 134 6.53 14.38 -4.09
N GLY A 135 5.53 13.60 -3.67
CA GLY A 135 4.13 13.99 -3.70
C GLY A 135 3.40 13.64 -4.98
N THR A 136 4.04 12.96 -5.93
CA THR A 136 3.35 12.48 -7.13
C THR A 136 2.33 11.43 -6.77
N VAL A 137 1.08 11.59 -7.26
CA VAL A 137 0.01 10.61 -7.10
C VAL A 137 -0.20 9.88 -8.42
N VAL A 138 -0.22 8.56 -8.36
CA VAL A 138 -0.54 7.71 -9.51
C VAL A 138 -1.82 6.94 -9.20
N ASP A 139 -2.82 7.09 -10.07
CA ASP A 139 -4.05 6.33 -10.01
C ASP A 139 -3.78 4.96 -10.66
N GLU A 140 -3.75 3.93 -9.85
CA GLU A 140 -3.41 2.58 -10.29
C GLU A 140 -4.65 1.74 -10.54
N ARG A 141 -4.54 0.78 -11.45
CA ARG A 141 -5.63 -0.16 -11.76
C ARG A 141 -5.14 -1.59 -11.69
N HIS A 142 -5.96 -2.43 -11.06
CA HIS A 142 -5.79 -3.88 -10.99
C HIS A 142 -4.68 -4.33 -10.06
N TRP A 143 -3.50 -3.75 -10.16
CA TRP A 143 -2.38 -4.09 -9.27
C TRP A 143 -1.39 -2.93 -9.17
N CYS A 144 -0.65 -2.90 -8.07
CA CYS A 144 0.56 -2.06 -7.98
C CYS A 144 1.56 -2.70 -7.02
N CYS A 145 2.78 -2.19 -7.05
CA CYS A 145 3.85 -2.61 -6.16
C CYS A 145 4.71 -1.41 -5.79
N ILE A 146 5.11 -1.34 -4.53
CA ILE A 146 6.02 -0.31 -4.03
C ILE A 146 7.19 -0.95 -3.29
N GLY A 147 8.34 -0.27 -3.34
CA GLY A 147 9.55 -0.69 -2.64
C GLY A 147 10.30 -1.83 -3.31
N GLY A 148 11.53 -2.08 -2.85
CA GLY A 148 12.35 -3.18 -3.32
C GLY A 148 12.54 -3.18 -4.83
N ASP A 149 12.46 -4.35 -5.44
CA ASP A 149 12.50 -4.55 -6.89
C ASP A 149 11.07 -4.53 -7.47
N ALA A 150 10.43 -3.39 -7.39
CA ALA A 150 9.02 -3.23 -7.80
C ALA A 150 8.81 -3.56 -9.29
N GLU A 151 9.76 -3.26 -10.16
CA GLU A 151 9.64 -3.56 -11.60
C GLU A 151 9.43 -5.04 -11.87
N ALA A 152 10.25 -5.89 -11.26
CA ALA A 152 10.14 -7.33 -11.44
C ALA A 152 8.82 -7.87 -10.89
N VAL A 153 8.40 -7.36 -9.73
CA VAL A 153 7.12 -7.74 -9.10
C VAL A 153 5.95 -7.32 -10.00
N LEU A 154 5.98 -6.10 -10.53
CA LEU A 154 4.93 -5.59 -11.42
C LEU A 154 4.78 -6.45 -12.67
N GLU A 155 5.88 -6.89 -13.26
CA GLU A 155 5.85 -7.76 -14.42
C GLU A 155 5.15 -9.08 -14.11
N ARG A 156 5.49 -9.70 -12.96
CA ARG A 156 4.87 -10.96 -12.53
C ARG A 156 3.38 -10.79 -12.22
N LEU A 157 3.00 -9.68 -11.59
CA LEU A 157 1.60 -9.36 -11.33
C LEU A 157 0.81 -9.23 -12.63
N GLY A 158 1.36 -8.47 -13.59
CA GLY A 158 0.71 -8.28 -14.88
C GLY A 158 0.54 -9.57 -15.67
N ASN A 159 1.49 -10.51 -15.56
CA ASN A 159 1.42 -11.79 -16.23
C ASN A 159 0.38 -12.73 -15.62
N GLY A 160 0.07 -12.58 -14.34
CA GLY A 160 -0.84 -13.49 -13.63
C GLY A 160 -2.21 -12.93 -13.31
N TRP A 161 -2.41 -11.61 -13.43
CA TRP A 161 -3.68 -11.00 -13.05
C TRP A 161 -4.78 -11.30 -14.07
N THR A 162 -5.95 -11.66 -13.55
CA THR A 162 -7.17 -11.82 -14.35
C THR A 162 -8.35 -11.17 -13.61
N ASP A 163 -9.37 -10.78 -14.33
CA ASP A 163 -10.53 -10.09 -13.78
C ASP A 163 -11.46 -11.01 -12.98
N ASP A 164 -11.24 -12.32 -13.01
CA ASP A 164 -12.02 -13.32 -12.25
C ASP A 164 -11.32 -13.80 -10.98
N LEU A 165 -10.20 -13.18 -10.58
CA LEU A 165 -9.52 -13.52 -9.33
C LEU A 165 -10.45 -13.36 -8.13
N ASP A 166 -10.46 -14.36 -7.25
CA ASP A 166 -11.05 -14.24 -5.93
C ASP A 166 -10.00 -13.77 -4.91
N ARG A 167 -10.41 -13.62 -3.65
CA ARG A 167 -9.51 -13.17 -2.58
C ARG A 167 -8.25 -14.04 -2.50
N ASP A 168 -8.43 -15.35 -2.44
CA ASP A 168 -7.31 -16.28 -2.25
C ASP A 168 -6.39 -16.28 -3.47
N GLY A 169 -6.97 -16.20 -4.66
CA GLY A 169 -6.21 -16.09 -5.90
C GLY A 169 -5.37 -14.81 -5.96
N ALA A 170 -5.93 -13.69 -5.52
CA ALA A 170 -5.21 -12.42 -5.46
C ALA A 170 -4.03 -12.48 -4.47
N VAL A 171 -4.23 -13.06 -3.29
CA VAL A 171 -3.16 -13.22 -2.30
C VAL A 171 -2.06 -14.15 -2.85
N ARG A 172 -2.42 -15.28 -3.44
CA ARG A 172 -1.43 -16.21 -4.03
C ARG A 172 -0.64 -15.53 -5.15
N LEU A 173 -1.30 -14.78 -6.00
CA LEU A 173 -0.63 -14.02 -7.06
C LEU A 173 0.38 -13.03 -6.47
N ALA A 174 -0.03 -12.27 -5.46
CA ALA A 174 0.84 -11.30 -4.80
C ALA A 174 2.05 -11.98 -4.16
N VAL A 175 1.85 -13.06 -3.43
CA VAL A 175 2.94 -13.80 -2.77
C VAL A 175 3.91 -14.37 -3.81
N GLY A 176 3.40 -14.98 -4.86
CA GLY A 176 4.24 -15.50 -5.95
C GLY A 176 5.04 -14.42 -6.66
N ALA A 177 4.42 -13.26 -6.89
CA ALA A 177 5.09 -12.12 -7.52
C ALA A 177 6.19 -11.55 -6.62
N LEU A 178 5.96 -11.46 -5.31
CA LEU A 178 6.96 -11.00 -4.33
C LEU A 178 8.14 -11.97 -4.22
N ALA A 179 7.86 -13.28 -4.21
CA ALA A 179 8.89 -14.30 -4.08
C ALA A 179 9.74 -14.42 -5.36
N GLY A 180 9.13 -14.37 -6.51
CA GLY A 180 9.79 -14.67 -7.77
C GLY A 180 10.09 -16.17 -7.90
N ASP A 181 10.89 -16.51 -8.92
CA ASP A 181 11.17 -17.93 -9.25
C ASP A 181 12.18 -18.57 -8.29
N ASP A 182 13.02 -17.74 -7.64
CA ASP A 182 14.17 -18.22 -6.87
C ASP A 182 13.89 -18.34 -5.37
N ARG A 183 12.75 -17.85 -4.90
CA ARG A 183 12.43 -17.80 -3.47
C ARG A 183 11.05 -18.39 -3.18
N SER A 184 10.89 -18.81 -1.95
CA SER A 184 9.60 -19.21 -1.39
C SER A 184 9.38 -18.41 -0.10
N LEU A 185 8.22 -17.79 0.04
CA LEU A 185 7.88 -16.99 1.22
C LEU A 185 6.88 -17.74 2.09
N GLU A 186 7.25 -17.93 3.35
CA GLU A 186 6.39 -18.54 4.34
C GLU A 186 5.44 -17.49 4.96
N ALA A 187 4.36 -17.96 5.60
CA ALA A 187 3.38 -17.07 6.21
C ALA A 187 4.01 -16.09 7.21
N GLU A 188 5.00 -16.54 7.97
CA GLU A 188 5.68 -15.74 9.00
C GLU A 188 6.52 -14.60 8.39
N GLU A 189 6.84 -14.70 7.11
CA GLU A 189 7.59 -13.66 6.39
C GLU A 189 6.68 -12.65 5.70
N LEU A 190 5.37 -12.80 5.85
CA LEU A 190 4.37 -12.02 5.14
C LEU A 190 3.45 -11.30 6.09
N GLU A 191 2.99 -10.15 5.63
CA GLU A 191 1.89 -9.40 6.24
C GLU A 191 0.80 -9.31 5.19
N VAL A 192 -0.40 -9.83 5.49
CA VAL A 192 -1.51 -9.92 4.55
C VAL A 192 -2.74 -9.27 5.14
N ALA A 193 -3.37 -8.40 4.37
CA ALA A 193 -4.66 -7.82 4.72
C ALA A 193 -5.51 -7.68 3.46
N VAL A 194 -6.81 -7.62 3.65
CA VAL A 194 -7.75 -7.41 2.55
C VAL A 194 -8.75 -6.32 2.89
N LEU A 195 -9.18 -5.61 1.87
CA LEU A 195 -10.40 -4.81 1.89
C LEU A 195 -11.45 -5.60 1.12
N SER A 196 -12.55 -5.95 1.78
CA SER A 196 -13.59 -6.76 1.16
C SER A 196 -14.93 -6.03 1.19
N ALA A 197 -15.57 -5.91 0.04
CA ALA A 197 -16.89 -5.29 -0.08
C ALA A 197 -17.96 -6.04 0.72
N ASN A 198 -17.75 -7.34 0.95
CA ASN A 198 -18.72 -8.21 1.61
C ASN A 198 -18.57 -8.23 3.15
N ASN A 199 -17.66 -7.45 3.69
CA ASN A 199 -17.36 -7.46 5.13
C ASN A 199 -18.16 -6.40 5.92
N GLY A 200 -19.22 -5.86 5.36
CA GLY A 200 -20.04 -4.82 5.98
C GLY A 200 -19.37 -3.44 5.89
N ARG A 201 -19.66 -2.58 6.88
CA ARG A 201 -19.12 -1.21 6.89
C ARG A 201 -17.60 -1.21 7.01
N ARG A 202 -17.02 -2.07 7.84
CA ARG A 202 -15.57 -2.19 8.04
C ARG A 202 -15.02 -3.22 7.06
N CYS A 203 -14.46 -2.72 5.95
CA CYS A 203 -13.96 -3.57 4.87
C CYS A 203 -12.63 -4.25 5.20
N PHE A 204 -11.81 -3.64 6.07
CA PHE A 204 -10.46 -4.13 6.37
C PHE A 204 -10.49 -5.38 7.22
N LYS A 205 -9.70 -6.37 6.82
CA LYS A 205 -9.45 -7.58 7.61
C LYS A 205 -7.99 -7.99 7.45
N ARG A 206 -7.29 -8.17 8.57
CA ARG A 206 -5.94 -8.73 8.58
C ARG A 206 -6.01 -10.24 8.64
N LEU A 207 -5.26 -10.93 7.80
CA LEU A 207 -5.11 -12.38 7.85
C LEU A 207 -3.91 -12.70 8.75
N ASP A 208 -4.09 -13.59 9.73
CA ASP A 208 -3.00 -14.04 10.58
C ASP A 208 -2.12 -15.08 9.87
N ASP A 209 -1.06 -15.54 10.53
CA ASP A 209 -0.12 -16.48 9.93
C ASP A 209 -0.79 -17.83 9.63
N ASP A 210 -1.72 -18.29 10.49
CA ASP A 210 -2.45 -19.53 10.27
C ASP A 210 -3.36 -19.43 9.05
N ASP A 211 -4.13 -18.35 8.94
CA ASP A 211 -5.00 -18.10 7.79
C ASP A 211 -4.17 -18.01 6.49
N THR A 212 -3.06 -17.31 6.53
CA THR A 212 -2.17 -17.15 5.39
C THR A 212 -1.54 -18.49 5.00
N GLY A 213 -1.07 -19.25 5.97
CA GLY A 213 -0.48 -20.57 5.73
C GLY A 213 -1.47 -21.53 5.09
N THR A 214 -2.69 -21.56 5.57
CA THR A 214 -3.76 -22.39 5.00
C THR A 214 -4.07 -21.99 3.55
N LEU A 215 -4.16 -20.70 3.30
CA LEU A 215 -4.42 -20.14 1.96
C LEU A 215 -3.29 -20.52 0.98
N LEU A 216 -2.03 -20.44 1.41
CA LEU A 216 -0.87 -20.73 0.56
C LEU A 216 -0.72 -22.23 0.29
N ALA A 217 -1.22 -23.10 1.17
CA ALA A 217 -1.14 -24.55 1.03
C ALA A 217 -2.21 -25.11 0.06
N GLY A 218 -3.23 -24.31 -0.28
CA GLY A 218 -4.38 -24.72 -1.10
C GLY A 218 -4.20 -24.68 -2.62
#